data_bdcf919c835abb1dd3da30ea4d393fef
#
_entry.id   bdcf919c835abb1dd3da30ea4d393fef
#
_cell.length_a   1.000
_cell.length_b   1.000
_cell.length_c   1.000
_cell.angle_alpha   90.00
_cell.angle_beta   90.00
_cell.angle_gamma   90.00
#
_symmetry.space_group_name_H-M   'P 1'
#
loop_
_entity.id
_entity.type
_entity.pdbx_description
1 polymer ?
#
loop_
_entity_poly.entity_id
_entity_poly.type
_entity_poly.pdbx_seq_one_letter_code
_entity_poly.pdbx_strand_id
1 'polypeptide(L)'
;YDKLYREGLVFGGLSSDYTEHIDYGYTIVSGEKIDLETVKKEIFATIEVAKSDGISSEDFERAKKKKIGSFIKLFDSIEFIANNYLSYFFKGMDILEYYEVLKTIEIADLNVRLKEHFDLEMSAISIINPKDEK
;
A
#
# COMPACT_ATOMS: atom_id res chain seq x y z
N TYR A 1 7.52 8.91 -2.86
CA TYR A 1 6.91 10.01 -3.61
C TYR A 1 7.83 11.23 -3.62
N ASP A 2 8.19 11.79 -2.47
CA ASP A 2 8.95 13.05 -2.36
C ASP A 2 10.26 13.04 -3.15
N LYS A 3 10.99 11.93 -3.16
CA LYS A 3 12.21 11.76 -3.97
C LYS A 3 11.88 11.90 -5.46
N LEU A 4 10.93 11.13 -5.98
CA LEU A 4 10.56 11.12 -7.40
C LEU A 4 10.00 12.48 -7.87
N TYR A 5 9.26 13.16 -6.99
CA TYR A 5 8.73 14.48 -7.27
C TYR A 5 9.85 15.55 -7.34
N ARG A 6 10.78 15.53 -6.38
CA ARG A 6 11.93 16.46 -6.36
C ARG A 6 12.87 16.27 -7.55
N GLU A 7 13.01 15.04 -8.04
CA GLU A 7 13.81 14.70 -9.21
C GLU A 7 13.06 14.96 -10.53
N GLY A 8 11.81 15.44 -10.47
CA GLY A 8 11.00 15.76 -11.64
C GLY A 8 10.58 14.54 -12.47
N LEU A 9 10.58 13.36 -11.88
CA LEU A 9 10.23 12.09 -12.54
C LEU A 9 8.72 11.82 -12.58
N VAL A 10 7.97 12.46 -11.68
CA VAL A 10 6.51 12.43 -11.64
C VAL A 10 5.95 13.82 -11.44
N PHE A 11 4.91 14.20 -12.18
CA PHE A 11 4.26 15.50 -12.06
C PHE A 11 3.01 15.47 -11.21
N GLY A 12 2.27 14.38 -11.27
CA GLY A 12 1.05 14.16 -10.51
C GLY A 12 1.30 13.38 -9.23
N GLY A 13 0.22 13.05 -8.53
CA GLY A 13 0.30 12.19 -7.36
C GLY A 13 0.74 10.77 -7.75
N LEU A 14 1.68 10.21 -7.00
CA LEU A 14 1.91 8.78 -6.98
C LEU A 14 1.04 8.20 -5.86
N SER A 15 0.14 7.29 -6.19
CA SER A 15 -0.68 6.57 -5.21
C SER A 15 -0.20 5.14 -5.05
N SER A 16 -0.44 4.57 -3.90
CA SER A 16 -0.27 3.15 -3.68
C SER A 16 -1.49 2.60 -2.93
N ASP A 17 -2.07 1.55 -3.48
CA ASP A 17 -3.23 0.88 -2.92
C ASP A 17 -2.95 -0.61 -2.79
N TYR A 18 -3.47 -1.21 -1.73
CA TYR A 18 -3.40 -2.64 -1.48
C TYR A 18 -4.80 -3.25 -1.61
N THR A 19 -4.92 -4.26 -2.44
CA THR A 19 -6.13 -5.05 -2.59
C THR A 19 -5.90 -6.44 -2.01
N GLU A 20 -6.84 -6.89 -1.21
CA GLU A 20 -6.81 -8.19 -0.56
C GLU A 20 -8.06 -9.01 -0.87
N HIS A 21 -7.86 -10.30 -1.00
CA HIS A 21 -8.91 -11.30 -1.05
C HIS A 21 -8.45 -12.55 -0.26
N ILE A 22 -9.33 -13.55 -0.10
CA ILE A 22 -9.03 -14.78 0.65
C ILE A 22 -7.80 -15.49 0.06
N ASP A 23 -7.69 -15.54 -1.27
CA ASP A 23 -6.69 -16.35 -1.98
C ASP A 23 -5.58 -15.52 -2.65
N TYR A 24 -5.67 -14.19 -2.62
CA TYR A 24 -4.67 -13.32 -3.25
C TYR A 24 -4.63 -11.93 -2.63
N GLY A 25 -3.51 -11.26 -2.80
CA GLY A 25 -3.32 -9.86 -2.48
C GLY A 25 -2.29 -9.24 -3.40
N TYR A 26 -2.48 -7.99 -3.77
CA TYR A 26 -1.54 -7.26 -4.60
C TYR A 26 -1.50 -5.78 -4.26
N THR A 27 -0.36 -5.16 -4.52
CA THR A 27 -0.18 -3.71 -4.40
C THR A 27 -0.16 -3.08 -5.78
N ILE A 28 -0.95 -2.04 -5.97
CA ILE A 28 -0.90 -1.19 -7.16
C ILE A 28 -0.16 0.08 -6.81
N VAL A 29 0.84 0.43 -7.62
CA VAL A 29 1.45 1.75 -7.61
C VAL A 29 1.08 2.42 -8.92
N SER A 30 0.36 3.54 -8.85
CA SER A 30 -0.14 4.26 -10.03
C SER A 30 0.20 5.74 -9.96
N GLY A 31 0.37 6.36 -11.12
CA GLY A 31 0.66 7.78 -11.22
C GLY A 31 0.92 8.22 -12.65
N GLU A 32 1.02 9.53 -12.83
CA GLU A 32 1.44 10.15 -14.09
C GLU A 32 2.97 10.21 -14.15
N LYS A 33 3.54 9.95 -15.31
CA LYS A 33 4.98 9.81 -15.50
C LYS A 33 5.52 10.67 -16.63
N ILE A 34 6.81 11.02 -16.53
CA ILE A 34 7.61 11.56 -17.65
C ILE A 34 8.42 10.43 -18.28
N ASP A 35 9.15 9.67 -17.46
CA ASP A 35 10.01 8.58 -17.88
C ASP A 35 9.68 7.29 -17.10
N LEU A 36 9.09 6.32 -17.80
CA LEU A 36 8.68 5.07 -17.20
C LEU A 36 9.85 4.25 -16.67
N GLU A 37 10.91 4.13 -17.47
CA GLU A 37 12.01 3.23 -17.13
C GLU A 37 12.73 3.71 -15.88
N THR A 38 12.93 5.02 -15.76
CA THR A 38 13.53 5.62 -14.57
C THR A 38 12.61 5.48 -13.36
N VAL A 39 11.30 5.76 -13.49
CA VAL A 39 10.33 5.61 -12.40
C VAL A 39 10.24 4.16 -11.93
N LYS A 40 10.17 3.20 -12.85
CA LYS A 40 10.19 1.76 -12.53
C LYS A 40 11.45 1.37 -11.74
N LYS A 41 12.62 1.77 -12.25
CA LYS A 41 13.91 1.48 -11.62
C LYS A 41 13.96 2.03 -10.18
N GLU A 42 13.51 3.25 -9.98
CA GLU A 42 13.50 3.89 -8.66
C GLU A 42 12.52 3.23 -7.70
N ILE A 43 11.32 2.82 -8.17
CA ILE A 43 10.36 2.07 -7.35
C ILE A 43 10.98 0.74 -6.92
N PHE A 44 11.54 -0.02 -7.87
CA PHE A 44 12.16 -1.30 -7.58
C PHE A 44 13.35 -1.18 -6.63
N ALA A 45 14.23 -0.20 -6.86
CA ALA A 45 15.36 0.07 -5.97
C ALA A 45 14.88 0.43 -4.54
N THR A 46 13.81 1.22 -4.43
CA THR A 46 13.23 1.57 -3.13
C THR A 46 12.68 0.34 -2.39
N ILE A 47 12.02 -0.57 -3.12
CA ILE A 47 11.52 -1.83 -2.55
C ILE A 47 12.69 -2.71 -2.07
N GLU A 48 13.74 -2.88 -2.88
CA GLU A 48 14.90 -3.69 -2.50
C GLU A 48 15.66 -3.11 -1.30
N VAL A 49 15.83 -1.79 -1.24
CA VAL A 49 16.39 -1.12 -0.05
C VAL A 49 15.53 -1.37 1.18
N ALA A 50 14.21 -1.22 1.06
CA ALA A 50 13.31 -1.50 2.18
C ALA A 50 13.35 -2.97 2.61
N LYS A 51 13.50 -3.93 1.68
CA LYS A 51 13.64 -5.36 2.00
C LYS A 51 14.96 -5.67 2.70
N SER A 52 16.05 -4.97 2.35
CA SER A 52 17.37 -5.17 2.96
C SER A 52 17.49 -4.51 4.34
N ASP A 53 17.09 -3.28 4.44
CA ASP A 53 17.31 -2.44 5.61
C ASP A 53 16.17 -2.54 6.64
N GLY A 54 14.99 -2.99 6.16
CA GLY A 54 13.75 -2.98 6.93
C GLY A 54 13.11 -1.59 6.98
N ILE A 55 11.99 -1.52 7.68
CA ILE A 55 11.28 -0.27 7.94
C ILE A 55 11.78 0.32 9.26
N SER A 56 11.93 1.65 9.33
CA SER A 56 12.32 2.30 10.58
C SER A 56 11.23 2.17 11.64
N SER A 57 11.63 2.03 12.91
CA SER A 57 10.66 1.98 14.02
C SER A 57 9.80 3.24 14.09
N GLU A 58 10.36 4.40 13.77
CA GLU A 58 9.65 5.68 13.78
C GLU A 58 8.54 5.69 12.70
N ASP A 59 8.86 5.28 11.48
CA ASP A 59 7.90 5.20 10.38
C ASP A 59 6.81 4.16 10.64
N PHE A 60 7.19 3.01 11.19
CA PHE A 60 6.24 1.98 11.60
C PHE A 60 5.25 2.51 12.62
N GLU A 61 5.72 3.10 13.73
CA GLU A 61 4.86 3.63 14.79
C GLU A 61 3.95 4.75 14.28
N ARG A 62 4.46 5.63 13.44
CA ARG A 62 3.68 6.69 12.81
C ARG A 62 2.58 6.12 11.90
N ALA A 63 2.91 5.15 11.05
CA ALA A 63 1.97 4.50 10.15
C ALA A 63 0.89 3.72 10.94
N LYS A 64 1.30 2.97 11.97
CA LYS A 64 0.41 2.21 12.86
C LYS A 64 -0.60 3.13 13.55
N LYS A 65 -0.14 4.22 14.17
CA LYS A 65 -1.01 5.22 14.82
C LYS A 65 -1.98 5.86 13.82
N LYS A 66 -1.50 6.21 12.63
CA LYS A 66 -2.35 6.76 11.56
C LYS A 66 -3.42 5.75 11.14
N LYS A 67 -3.06 4.48 10.95
CA LYS A 67 -4.01 3.43 10.56
C LYS A 67 -5.07 3.18 11.62
N ILE A 68 -4.66 3.09 12.88
CA ILE A 68 -5.59 2.96 14.02
C ILE A 68 -6.54 4.15 14.10
N GLY A 69 -6.02 5.38 14.03
CA GLY A 69 -6.86 6.58 14.07
C GLY A 69 -7.84 6.66 12.90
N SER A 70 -7.39 6.31 11.69
CA SER A 70 -8.26 6.24 10.51
C SER A 70 -9.34 5.16 10.67
N PHE A 71 -9.00 4.00 11.21
CA PHE A 71 -9.95 2.92 11.45
C PHE A 71 -11.03 3.34 12.45
N ILE A 72 -10.65 3.93 13.59
CA ILE A 72 -11.62 4.41 14.60
C ILE A 72 -12.56 5.45 13.98
N LYS A 73 -12.03 6.39 13.19
CA LYS A 73 -12.85 7.43 12.54
C LYS A 73 -13.90 6.85 11.59
N LEU A 74 -13.68 5.69 11.02
CA LEU A 74 -14.65 5.05 10.12
C LEU A 74 -15.93 4.62 10.85
N PHE A 75 -15.87 4.39 12.16
CA PHE A 75 -17.06 4.06 12.97
C PHE A 75 -17.99 5.25 13.20
N ASP A 76 -17.62 6.47 12.82
CA ASP A 76 -18.52 7.62 12.80
C ASP A 76 -19.54 7.53 11.64
N SER A 77 -19.33 6.62 10.68
CA SER A 77 -20.24 6.39 9.54
C SER A 77 -21.02 5.09 9.70
N ILE A 78 -22.34 5.21 9.85
CA ILE A 78 -23.26 4.05 9.91
C ILE A 78 -23.18 3.24 8.61
N GLU A 79 -23.07 3.91 7.46
CA GLU A 79 -22.92 3.27 6.16
C GLU A 79 -21.64 2.45 6.06
N PHE A 80 -20.52 2.98 6.56
CA PHE A 80 -19.27 2.23 6.65
C PHE A 80 -19.43 0.97 7.49
N ILE A 81 -20.02 1.10 8.69
CA ILE A 81 -20.22 -0.04 9.60
C ILE A 81 -21.04 -1.12 8.90
N ALA A 82 -22.17 -0.77 8.29
CA ALA A 82 -23.06 -1.72 7.64
C ALA A 82 -22.37 -2.46 6.50
N ASN A 83 -21.70 -1.74 5.60
CA ASN A 83 -21.06 -2.32 4.41
C ASN A 83 -19.83 -3.16 4.78
N ASN A 84 -19.00 -2.69 5.71
CA ASN A 84 -17.78 -3.37 6.07
C ASN A 84 -18.01 -4.53 7.03
N TYR A 85 -18.97 -4.41 7.97
CA TYR A 85 -19.33 -5.53 8.83
C TYR A 85 -19.71 -6.77 8.02
N LEU A 86 -20.56 -6.62 7.00
CA LEU A 86 -20.93 -7.71 6.12
C LEU A 86 -19.74 -8.25 5.32
N SER A 87 -18.88 -7.35 4.81
CA SER A 87 -17.68 -7.74 4.07
C SER A 87 -16.72 -8.57 4.92
N TYR A 88 -16.46 -8.17 6.17
CA TYR A 88 -15.62 -8.92 7.09
C TYR A 88 -16.29 -10.23 7.52
N PHE A 89 -17.58 -10.20 7.82
CA PHE A 89 -18.35 -11.37 8.18
C PHE A 89 -18.30 -12.47 7.11
N PHE A 90 -18.49 -12.12 5.83
CA PHE A 90 -18.38 -13.07 4.72
C PHE A 90 -16.97 -13.58 4.47
N LYS A 91 -15.95 -12.88 4.95
CA LYS A 91 -14.55 -13.35 4.95
C LYS A 91 -14.23 -14.21 6.19
N GLY A 92 -15.19 -14.44 7.07
CA GLY A 92 -15.01 -15.18 8.33
C GLY A 92 -14.22 -14.42 9.39
N MET A 93 -14.21 -13.07 9.31
CA MET A 93 -13.50 -12.19 10.24
C MET A 93 -14.47 -11.30 11.01
N ASP A 94 -14.11 -10.96 12.25
CA ASP A 94 -14.79 -9.92 13.01
C ASP A 94 -14.09 -8.57 12.77
N ILE A 95 -14.86 -7.53 12.45
CA ILE A 95 -14.33 -6.19 12.26
C ILE A 95 -13.62 -5.65 13.52
N LEU A 96 -14.02 -6.08 14.70
CA LEU A 96 -13.37 -5.70 15.96
C LEU A 96 -12.05 -6.45 16.18
N GLU A 97 -11.94 -7.70 15.72
CA GLU A 97 -10.68 -8.44 15.72
C GLU A 97 -9.62 -7.75 14.88
N TYR A 98 -10.00 -7.15 13.76
CA TYR A 98 -9.09 -6.34 12.96
C TYR A 98 -8.44 -5.21 13.76
N TYR A 99 -9.20 -4.54 14.62
CA TYR A 99 -8.67 -3.50 15.51
C TYR A 99 -7.66 -4.05 16.51
N GLU A 100 -7.97 -5.20 17.12
CA GLU A 100 -7.04 -5.85 18.05
C GLU A 100 -5.75 -6.27 17.35
N VAL A 101 -5.82 -6.82 16.14
CA VAL A 101 -4.64 -7.13 15.32
C VAL A 101 -3.81 -5.88 15.04
N LEU A 102 -4.43 -4.75 14.68
CA LEU A 102 -3.71 -3.50 14.47
C LEU A 102 -2.93 -3.03 15.70
N LYS A 103 -3.44 -3.29 16.91
CA LYS A 103 -2.74 -2.94 18.15
C LYS A 103 -1.56 -3.85 18.46
N THR A 104 -1.68 -5.12 18.12
CA THR A 104 -0.69 -6.15 18.48
C THR A 104 0.40 -6.34 17.42
N ILE A 105 0.17 -5.91 16.16
CA ILE A 105 1.17 -6.04 15.09
C ILE A 105 2.48 -5.36 15.47
N GLU A 106 3.59 -6.04 15.23
CA GLU A 106 4.94 -5.57 15.52
C GLU A 106 5.72 -5.28 14.23
N ILE A 107 6.80 -4.52 14.36
CA ILE A 107 7.68 -4.20 13.22
C ILE A 107 8.31 -5.46 12.59
N ALA A 108 8.52 -6.50 13.39
CA ALA A 108 9.03 -7.78 12.91
C ALA A 108 8.06 -8.44 11.92
N ASP A 109 6.75 -8.39 12.21
CA ASP A 109 5.70 -8.93 11.34
C ASP A 109 5.68 -8.18 10.00
N LEU A 110 5.80 -6.84 10.07
CA LEU A 110 5.85 -6.01 8.86
C LEU A 110 7.07 -6.34 7.99
N ASN A 111 8.24 -6.50 8.58
CA ASN A 111 9.45 -6.81 7.84
C ASN A 111 9.43 -8.22 7.21
N VAL A 112 8.76 -9.18 7.84
CA VAL A 112 8.51 -10.50 7.24
C VAL A 112 7.60 -10.34 6.03
N ARG A 113 6.46 -9.66 6.19
CA ARG A 113 5.50 -9.43 5.10
C ARG A 113 6.06 -8.61 3.94
N LEU A 114 6.92 -7.64 4.22
CA LEU A 114 7.60 -6.84 3.21
C LEU A 114 8.41 -7.73 2.25
N LYS A 115 9.13 -8.71 2.79
CA LYS A 115 9.94 -9.66 2.00
C LYS A 115 9.09 -10.65 1.20
N GLU A 116 8.02 -11.15 1.80
CA GLU A 116 7.12 -12.13 1.18
C GLU A 116 6.25 -11.51 0.08
N HIS A 117 5.73 -10.29 0.33
CA HIS A 117 4.76 -9.65 -0.56
C HIS A 117 5.40 -9.05 -1.82
N PHE A 118 6.57 -8.43 -1.70
CA PHE A 118 7.23 -7.76 -2.82
C PHE A 118 8.22 -8.69 -3.52
N ASP A 119 7.70 -9.63 -4.30
CA ASP A 119 8.47 -10.37 -5.29
C ASP A 119 8.43 -9.61 -6.62
N LEU A 120 9.57 -9.02 -7.01
CA LEU A 120 9.65 -8.21 -8.23
C LEU A 120 9.50 -9.02 -9.51
N GLU A 121 9.73 -10.34 -9.47
CA GLU A 121 9.49 -11.25 -10.60
C GLU A 121 7.98 -11.45 -10.85
N MET A 122 7.15 -11.27 -9.80
CA MET A 122 5.69 -11.33 -9.87
C MET A 122 5.04 -9.98 -10.15
N SER A 123 5.78 -9.04 -10.74
CA SER A 123 5.27 -7.70 -11.06
C SER A 123 4.79 -7.59 -12.49
N ALA A 124 3.75 -6.77 -12.72
CA ALA A 124 3.24 -6.42 -14.03
C ALA A 124 3.15 -4.90 -14.18
N ILE A 125 3.35 -4.41 -15.40
CA ILE A 125 3.30 -2.98 -15.71
C ILE A 125 2.27 -2.75 -16.80
N SER A 126 1.36 -1.81 -16.56
CA SER A 126 0.38 -1.33 -17.54
C SER A 126 0.64 0.14 -17.84
N ILE A 127 0.66 0.50 -19.12
CA ILE A 127 0.96 1.85 -19.59
C ILE A 127 -0.18 2.29 -20.50
N ILE A 128 -0.71 3.49 -20.22
CA ILE A 128 -1.66 4.16 -21.11
C ILE A 128 -0.94 5.37 -21.70
N ASN A 129 -0.71 5.35 -23.01
CA ASN A 129 -0.15 6.48 -23.72
C ASN A 129 -1.28 7.37 -24.29
N PRO A 130 -1.05 8.69 -24.38
CA PRO A 130 -1.98 9.56 -25.11
C PRO A 130 -2.12 9.08 -26.55
N LYS A 131 -3.33 9.21 -27.08
CA LYS A 131 -3.57 8.91 -28.50
C LYS A 131 -2.91 10.02 -29.32
N ASP A 132 -2.10 9.65 -30.31
CA ASP A 132 -1.54 10.63 -31.24
C ASP A 132 -2.70 11.39 -31.88
N GLU A 133 -2.74 12.71 -31.69
CA GLU A 133 -3.63 13.58 -32.45
C GLU A 133 -3.17 13.53 -33.91
N LYS A 134 -4.03 13.02 -34.79
CA LYS A 134 -3.81 13.04 -36.24
C LYS A 134 -4.12 14.41 -36.77
#